data_f28c0aa88cbdc7ff035154da8fcc9924
#
_entry.id   f28c0aa88cbdc7ff035154da8fcc9924
#
_cell.length_a   1.000
_cell.length_b   1.000
_cell.length_c   1.000
_cell.angle_alpha   90.00
_cell.angle_beta   90.00
_cell.angle_gamma   90.00
#
_symmetry.space_group_name_H-M   'P 1'
#
loop_
_entity.id
_entity.type
_entity.pdbx_description
1 polymer ?
#
loop_
_entity_poly.entity_id
_entity_poly.type
_entity_poly.pdbx_seq_one_letter_code
_entity_poly.pdbx_strand_id
1 'polypeptide(L)'
;PPGHNGPWSDPETPVRNTGHWAITFLHSHDHTDETKYLDAAESALEYLESDAARPYGATFHHHTSDSKDRCNGLIGQAWTIEALVVAADRLDRPDLAELGSDVFLQHPFERDLAAWHPVEIDGSVQPIDMTFNHQLWFAAAGGLLARHPNSDPKVGEQVRRYLDELQSNLNVMDDGLVYHPFKPDFDVRKF
;
A
#
# COMPACT_ATOMS: atom_id res chain seq x y z
N PRO A 1 6.16 -17.55 2.97
CA PRO A 1 7.48 -17.82 2.40
C PRO A 1 8.53 -16.93 3.04
N PRO A 2 9.82 -17.37 3.11
CA PRO A 2 10.86 -16.50 3.62
C PRO A 2 10.98 -15.24 2.76
N GLY A 3 11.45 -14.15 3.36
CA GLY A 3 11.83 -12.96 2.63
C GLY A 3 12.95 -13.23 1.63
N HIS A 4 13.19 -12.31 0.73
CA HIS A 4 14.26 -12.40 -0.26
C HIS A 4 15.09 -11.10 -0.32
N ASN A 5 16.24 -11.15 -0.97
CA ASN A 5 17.13 -10.01 -1.07
C ASN A 5 16.89 -9.14 -2.32
N GLY A 6 16.02 -9.58 -3.22
CA GLY A 6 15.79 -8.91 -4.50
C GLY A 6 17.05 -8.85 -5.39
N PRO A 7 16.99 -8.17 -6.54
CA PRO A 7 18.13 -8.05 -7.45
C PRO A 7 19.29 -7.20 -6.89
N TRP A 8 19.03 -6.41 -5.87
CA TRP A 8 20.01 -5.52 -5.23
C TRP A 8 20.60 -6.09 -3.94
N SER A 9 20.27 -7.34 -3.61
CA SER A 9 20.65 -8.01 -2.37
C SER A 9 20.18 -7.29 -1.10
N ASP A 10 19.09 -6.52 -1.20
CA ASP A 10 18.47 -5.87 -0.05
C ASP A 10 17.56 -6.85 0.69
N PRO A 11 17.76 -7.07 2.00
CA PRO A 11 16.91 -7.95 2.76
C PRO A 11 15.46 -7.43 2.83
N GLU A 12 14.52 -8.29 2.44
CA GLU A 12 13.09 -8.02 2.56
C GLU A 12 12.44 -9.02 3.53
N THR A 13 11.38 -8.58 4.19
CA THR A 13 10.51 -9.47 4.96
C THR A 13 9.59 -10.27 4.04
N PRO A 14 8.88 -11.31 4.54
CA PRO A 14 7.88 -12.00 3.75
C PRO A 14 6.65 -11.16 3.35
N VAL A 15 6.38 -10.02 3.99
CA VAL A 15 5.15 -9.21 3.86
C VAL A 15 4.75 -8.99 2.40
N ARG A 16 5.65 -8.40 1.60
CA ARG A 16 5.37 -8.09 0.19
C ARG A 16 4.93 -9.32 -0.60
N ASN A 17 5.72 -10.38 -0.53
CA ASN A 17 5.43 -11.60 -1.28
C ASN A 17 4.16 -12.28 -0.79
N THR A 18 3.90 -12.24 0.51
CA THR A 18 2.72 -12.84 1.12
C THR A 18 1.44 -12.15 0.64
N GLY A 19 1.41 -10.81 0.56
CA GLY A 19 0.28 -10.08 0.00
C GLY A 19 -0.01 -10.47 -1.45
N HIS A 20 1.01 -10.47 -2.30
CA HIS A 20 0.84 -10.89 -3.71
C HIS A 20 0.42 -12.36 -3.85
N TRP A 21 0.94 -13.26 -3.01
CA TRP A 21 0.52 -14.66 -3.00
C TRP A 21 -0.91 -14.84 -2.53
N ALA A 22 -1.36 -14.09 -1.52
CA ALA A 22 -2.76 -14.13 -1.08
C ALA A 22 -3.71 -13.82 -2.25
N ILE A 23 -3.48 -12.72 -2.98
CA ILE A 23 -4.26 -12.37 -4.18
C ILE A 23 -4.20 -13.48 -5.23
N THR A 24 -2.99 -14.00 -5.51
CA THR A 24 -2.79 -15.06 -6.51
C THR A 24 -3.55 -16.33 -6.15
N PHE A 25 -3.53 -16.74 -4.90
CA PHE A 25 -4.24 -17.92 -4.44
C PHE A 25 -5.76 -17.75 -4.49
N LEU A 26 -6.28 -16.59 -4.11
CA LEU A 26 -7.70 -16.28 -4.24
C LEU A 26 -8.16 -16.37 -5.70
N HIS A 27 -7.41 -15.79 -6.64
CA HIS A 27 -7.70 -15.93 -8.06
C HIS A 27 -7.57 -17.37 -8.56
N SER A 28 -6.59 -18.14 -8.07
CA SER A 28 -6.44 -19.53 -8.44
C SER A 28 -7.61 -20.37 -7.94
N HIS A 29 -8.11 -20.09 -6.74
CA HIS A 29 -9.32 -20.72 -6.22
C HIS A 29 -10.53 -20.43 -7.10
N ASP A 30 -10.76 -19.16 -7.45
CA ASP A 30 -11.88 -18.76 -8.33
C ASP A 30 -11.90 -19.47 -9.68
N HIS A 31 -10.71 -19.84 -10.19
CA HIS A 31 -10.58 -20.49 -11.50
C HIS A 31 -10.65 -22.01 -11.44
N THR A 32 -10.24 -22.61 -10.34
CA THR A 32 -10.04 -24.07 -10.24
C THR A 32 -11.01 -24.75 -9.27
N ASP A 33 -11.62 -23.96 -8.38
CA ASP A 33 -12.47 -24.44 -7.28
C ASP A 33 -11.74 -25.40 -6.31
N GLU A 34 -10.38 -25.37 -6.34
CA GLU A 34 -9.56 -26.21 -5.46
C GLU A 34 -9.33 -25.55 -4.10
N THR A 35 -9.81 -26.17 -3.02
CA THR A 35 -9.73 -25.65 -1.64
C THR A 35 -8.30 -25.40 -1.15
N LYS A 36 -7.30 -26.13 -1.67
CA LYS A 36 -5.89 -25.91 -1.32
C LYS A 36 -5.42 -24.46 -1.54
N TYR A 37 -5.99 -23.76 -2.53
CA TYR A 37 -5.66 -22.36 -2.78
C TYR A 37 -6.32 -21.44 -1.78
N LEU A 38 -7.53 -21.76 -1.33
CA LEU A 38 -8.19 -21.06 -0.26
C LEU A 38 -7.42 -21.17 1.05
N ASP A 39 -7.05 -22.40 1.44
CA ASP A 39 -6.23 -22.67 2.64
C ASP A 39 -4.90 -21.90 2.60
N ALA A 40 -4.26 -21.83 1.41
CA ALA A 40 -3.01 -21.11 1.23
C ALA A 40 -3.21 -19.58 1.32
N ALA A 41 -4.33 -19.05 0.83
CA ALA A 41 -4.67 -17.64 0.96
C ALA A 41 -4.92 -17.27 2.44
N GLU A 42 -5.71 -18.08 3.16
CA GLU A 42 -5.97 -17.88 4.59
C GLU A 42 -4.67 -17.87 5.41
N SER A 43 -3.77 -18.85 5.18
CA SER A 43 -2.46 -18.88 5.84
C SER A 43 -1.59 -17.65 5.53
N ALA A 44 -1.70 -17.11 4.32
CA ALA A 44 -1.00 -15.87 3.96
C ALA A 44 -1.59 -14.65 4.70
N LEU A 45 -2.91 -14.61 4.85
CA LEU A 45 -3.60 -13.54 5.58
C LEU A 45 -3.31 -13.59 7.08
N GLU A 46 -3.33 -14.78 7.69
CA GLU A 46 -2.93 -14.96 9.10
C GLU A 46 -1.55 -14.39 9.38
N TYR A 47 -0.60 -14.55 8.43
CA TYR A 47 0.70 -13.91 8.58
C TYR A 47 0.61 -12.39 8.52
N LEU A 48 -0.16 -11.80 7.57
CA LEU A 48 -0.30 -10.35 7.46
C LEU A 48 -0.99 -9.71 8.68
N GLU A 49 -1.88 -10.45 9.34
CA GLU A 49 -2.55 -10.02 10.57
C GLU A 49 -1.64 -10.13 11.82
N SER A 50 -0.53 -10.85 11.72
CA SER A 50 0.35 -11.13 12.85
C SER A 50 1.28 -9.97 13.22
N ASP A 51 1.76 -9.97 14.48
CA ASP A 51 2.80 -9.06 14.96
C ASP A 51 4.12 -9.18 14.16
N ALA A 52 4.37 -10.32 13.51
CA ALA A 52 5.55 -10.49 12.67
C ALA A 52 5.50 -9.61 11.40
N ALA A 53 4.31 -9.35 10.88
CA ALA A 53 4.10 -8.45 9.75
C ALA A 53 4.03 -6.97 10.17
N ARG A 54 3.57 -6.70 11.41
CA ARG A 54 3.40 -5.35 11.98
C ARG A 54 3.95 -5.28 13.41
N PRO A 55 5.27 -5.35 13.60
CA PRO A 55 5.88 -5.55 14.92
C PRO A 55 5.62 -4.43 15.95
N TYR A 56 5.21 -3.25 15.48
CA TYR A 56 4.86 -2.12 16.36
C TYR A 56 3.40 -1.69 16.21
N GLY A 57 2.60 -2.45 15.46
CA GLY A 57 1.18 -2.17 15.26
C GLY A 57 0.83 -0.99 14.35
N ALA A 58 1.83 -0.23 13.85
CA ALA A 58 1.58 0.91 12.95
C ALA A 58 1.45 0.43 11.49
N THR A 59 2.54 0.32 10.76
CA THR A 59 2.57 -0.05 9.35
C THR A 59 3.25 -1.40 9.13
N PHE A 60 3.12 -1.95 7.93
CA PHE A 60 3.70 -3.23 7.56
C PHE A 60 5.22 -3.15 7.38
N HIS A 61 5.93 -4.15 7.89
CA HIS A 61 7.39 -4.24 7.85
C HIS A 61 7.88 -4.94 6.59
N HIS A 62 8.37 -4.17 5.62
CA HIS A 62 8.84 -4.67 4.32
C HIS A 62 10.34 -4.93 4.25
N HIS A 63 11.18 -4.05 4.82
CA HIS A 63 12.63 -4.13 4.72
C HIS A 63 13.29 -4.30 6.09
N THR A 64 14.33 -5.12 6.14
CA THR A 64 15.15 -5.33 7.33
C THR A 64 16.46 -4.57 7.29
N SER A 65 16.79 -3.92 6.16
CA SER A 65 18.00 -3.12 6.00
C SER A 65 17.87 -1.77 6.70
N ASP A 66 18.91 -1.39 7.44
CA ASP A 66 18.99 -0.07 8.08
C ASP A 66 19.27 1.08 7.08
N SER A 67 19.58 0.75 5.82
CA SER A 67 19.82 1.73 4.75
C SER A 67 18.55 2.17 4.03
N LYS A 68 17.41 1.57 4.34
CA LYS A 68 16.09 1.85 3.73
C LYS A 68 15.03 2.05 4.79
N ASP A 69 13.96 2.74 4.39
CA ASP A 69 12.72 2.78 5.16
C ASP A 69 12.15 1.36 5.31
N ARG A 70 11.84 0.98 6.53
CA ARG A 70 11.36 -0.38 6.84
C ARG A 70 9.93 -0.62 6.35
N CYS A 71 9.14 0.44 6.24
CA CYS A 71 7.76 0.39 5.73
C CYS A 71 7.66 0.25 4.20
N ASN A 72 8.75 0.45 3.45
CA ASN A 72 8.78 0.57 1.99
C ASN A 72 7.85 1.69 1.47
N GLY A 73 7.82 2.81 2.18
CA GLY A 73 7.04 3.99 1.83
C GLY A 73 5.55 3.71 1.62
N LEU A 74 4.89 4.60 0.91
CA LEU A 74 3.46 4.45 0.58
C LEU A 74 3.19 3.25 -0.33
N ILE A 75 4.10 2.96 -1.25
CA ILE A 75 3.91 1.89 -2.23
C ILE A 75 3.91 0.50 -1.59
N GLY A 76 4.76 0.26 -0.60
CA GLY A 76 4.77 -1.00 0.14
C GLY A 76 3.46 -1.21 0.90
N GLN A 77 2.98 -0.18 1.56
CA GLN A 77 1.72 -0.23 2.28
C GLN A 77 0.53 -0.43 1.34
N ALA A 78 0.52 0.25 0.18
CA ALA A 78 -0.51 0.09 -0.84
C ALA A 78 -0.67 -1.36 -1.30
N TRP A 79 0.41 -2.08 -1.58
CA TRP A 79 0.36 -3.49 -2.01
C TRP A 79 -0.24 -4.41 -0.94
N THR A 80 0.05 -4.14 0.33
CA THR A 80 -0.50 -4.95 1.42
C THR A 80 -1.97 -4.62 1.68
N ILE A 81 -2.35 -3.34 1.64
CA ILE A 81 -3.73 -2.90 1.73
C ILE A 81 -4.57 -3.50 0.58
N GLU A 82 -4.06 -3.53 -0.65
CA GLU A 82 -4.72 -4.17 -1.79
C GLU A 82 -5.03 -5.65 -1.48
N ALA A 83 -4.06 -6.38 -0.94
CA ALA A 83 -4.25 -7.78 -0.58
C ALA A 83 -5.34 -7.97 0.49
N LEU A 84 -5.37 -7.10 1.50
CA LEU A 84 -6.37 -7.14 2.57
C LEU A 84 -7.78 -6.88 2.03
N VAL A 85 -7.96 -5.84 1.20
CA VAL A 85 -9.30 -5.52 0.69
C VAL A 85 -9.82 -6.54 -0.32
N VAL A 86 -8.95 -7.10 -1.16
CA VAL A 86 -9.32 -8.20 -2.07
C VAL A 86 -9.74 -9.43 -1.29
N ALA A 87 -9.05 -9.74 -0.19
CA ALA A 87 -9.41 -10.85 0.67
C ALA A 87 -10.69 -10.58 1.46
N ALA A 88 -10.89 -9.36 1.93
CA ALA A 88 -12.12 -8.96 2.64
C ALA A 88 -13.38 -9.23 1.80
N ASP A 89 -13.35 -8.82 0.53
CA ASP A 89 -14.46 -9.04 -0.42
C ASP A 89 -14.70 -10.51 -0.72
N ARG A 90 -13.62 -11.31 -0.85
CA ARG A 90 -13.70 -12.71 -1.30
C ARG A 90 -14.04 -13.71 -0.22
N LEU A 91 -13.59 -13.43 1.00
CA LEU A 91 -13.70 -14.33 2.15
C LEU A 91 -14.80 -13.91 3.14
N ASP A 92 -15.53 -12.82 2.82
CA ASP A 92 -16.49 -12.20 3.74
C ASP A 92 -15.85 -11.88 5.12
N ARG A 93 -14.64 -11.27 5.06
CA ARG A 93 -13.80 -10.90 6.21
C ARG A 93 -13.70 -9.37 6.34
N PRO A 94 -14.77 -8.72 6.90
CA PRO A 94 -14.80 -7.25 7.03
C PRO A 94 -13.65 -6.69 7.90
N ASP A 95 -13.15 -7.46 8.83
CA ASP A 95 -12.01 -7.12 9.70
C ASP A 95 -10.73 -6.85 8.91
N LEU A 96 -10.53 -7.47 7.75
CA LEU A 96 -9.40 -7.19 6.87
C LEU A 96 -9.52 -5.81 6.20
N ALA A 97 -10.74 -5.39 5.84
CA ALA A 97 -10.98 -4.04 5.32
C ALA A 97 -10.82 -2.96 6.41
N GLU A 98 -11.24 -3.27 7.65
CA GLU A 98 -11.00 -2.42 8.80
C GLU A 98 -9.51 -2.26 9.06
N LEU A 99 -8.74 -3.35 9.10
CA LEU A 99 -7.28 -3.33 9.22
C LEU A 99 -6.62 -2.50 8.10
N GLY A 100 -7.06 -2.69 6.85
CA GLY A 100 -6.57 -1.90 5.72
C GLY A 100 -6.84 -0.42 5.88
N SER A 101 -8.03 -0.04 6.37
CA SER A 101 -8.41 1.34 6.65
C SER A 101 -7.59 1.94 7.79
N ASP A 102 -7.36 1.18 8.85
CA ASP A 102 -6.52 1.61 9.98
C ASP A 102 -5.10 1.92 9.51
N VAL A 103 -4.48 1.02 8.72
CA VAL A 103 -3.14 1.24 8.17
C VAL A 103 -3.12 2.43 7.21
N PHE A 104 -4.12 2.56 6.32
CA PHE A 104 -4.21 3.69 5.40
C PHE A 104 -4.26 5.03 6.16
N LEU A 105 -5.08 5.12 7.20
CA LEU A 105 -5.28 6.34 7.98
C LEU A 105 -4.15 6.66 8.96
N GLN A 106 -3.19 5.73 9.20
CA GLN A 106 -1.94 6.05 9.88
C GLN A 106 -1.11 7.10 9.11
N HIS A 107 -1.24 7.13 7.78
CA HIS A 107 -0.51 8.03 6.90
C HIS A 107 -1.17 9.42 6.88
N PRO A 108 -0.55 10.46 7.50
CA PRO A 108 -1.13 11.79 7.50
C PRO A 108 -1.34 12.33 6.09
N PHE A 109 -2.51 12.89 5.84
CA PHE A 109 -2.87 13.53 4.59
C PHE A 109 -2.69 15.04 4.67
N GLU A 110 -1.71 15.57 3.93
CA GLU A 110 -1.48 17.01 3.80
C GLU A 110 -2.49 17.62 2.81
N ARG A 111 -3.41 18.42 3.33
CA ARG A 111 -4.56 18.92 2.56
C ARG A 111 -4.18 19.91 1.47
N ASP A 112 -3.19 20.78 1.74
CA ASP A 112 -2.77 21.83 0.79
C ASP A 112 -2.02 21.23 -0.41
N LEU A 113 -1.38 20.11 -0.18
CA LEU A 113 -0.64 19.37 -1.21
C LEU A 113 -1.44 18.22 -1.81
N ALA A 114 -2.55 17.86 -1.18
CA ALA A 114 -3.34 16.68 -1.50
C ALA A 114 -2.44 15.43 -1.67
N ALA A 115 -1.63 15.14 -0.65
CA ALA A 115 -0.64 14.07 -0.69
C ALA A 115 -0.45 13.46 0.71
N TRP A 116 -0.02 12.19 0.77
CA TRP A 116 0.22 11.50 2.04
C TRP A 116 1.69 11.51 2.42
N HIS A 117 1.90 11.52 3.73
CA HIS A 117 3.19 11.25 4.35
C HIS A 117 3.36 9.74 4.56
N PRO A 118 4.49 9.13 4.20
CA PRO A 118 4.83 7.78 4.67
C PRO A 118 4.94 7.74 6.19
N VAL A 119 4.60 6.60 6.77
CA VAL A 119 4.76 6.33 8.20
C VAL A 119 5.57 5.06 8.37
N GLU A 120 6.63 5.16 9.16
CA GLU A 120 7.48 4.03 9.51
C GLU A 120 6.77 3.01 10.39
N ILE A 121 7.35 1.81 10.48
CA ILE A 121 6.79 0.70 11.27
C ILE A 121 6.59 1.04 12.74
N ASP A 122 7.38 1.98 13.29
CA ASP A 122 7.30 2.47 14.67
C ASP A 122 6.32 3.64 14.85
N GLY A 123 5.62 4.04 13.78
CA GLY A 123 4.67 5.15 13.78
C GLY A 123 5.29 6.51 13.51
N SER A 124 6.59 6.62 13.28
CA SER A 124 7.22 7.90 12.96
C SER A 124 6.84 8.38 11.55
N VAL A 125 6.41 9.64 11.48
CA VAL A 125 5.98 10.28 10.21
C VAL A 125 7.20 10.73 9.43
N GLN A 126 7.27 10.34 8.16
CA GLN A 126 8.32 10.72 7.23
C GLN A 126 7.92 11.98 6.43
N PRO A 127 8.88 12.69 5.79
CA PRO A 127 8.56 13.73 4.82
C PRO A 127 7.62 13.22 3.73
N ILE A 128 6.83 14.13 3.12
CA ILE A 128 5.93 13.76 2.02
C ILE A 128 6.71 13.04 0.93
N ASP A 129 6.18 11.91 0.50
CA ASP A 129 6.71 11.19 -0.65
C ASP A 129 6.29 11.91 -1.94
N MET A 130 7.25 12.58 -2.57
CA MET A 130 7.00 13.33 -3.80
C MET A 130 7.03 12.46 -5.07
N THR A 131 7.05 11.14 -4.92
CA THR A 131 7.03 10.20 -6.04
C THR A 131 5.61 9.97 -6.52
N PHE A 132 5.31 10.41 -7.75
CA PHE A 132 3.95 10.39 -8.29
C PHE A 132 3.30 9.00 -8.25
N ASN A 133 4.00 7.96 -8.72
CA ASN A 133 3.44 6.62 -8.74
C ASN A 133 3.24 6.03 -7.33
N HIS A 134 4.00 6.40 -6.32
CA HIS A 134 3.77 5.96 -4.95
C HIS A 134 2.47 6.54 -4.38
N GLN A 135 2.26 7.85 -4.58
CA GLN A 135 1.01 8.52 -4.20
C GLN A 135 -0.19 7.92 -4.95
N LEU A 136 -0.04 7.65 -6.26
CA LEU A 136 -1.10 7.07 -7.08
C LEU A 136 -1.44 5.63 -6.66
N TRP A 137 -0.45 4.79 -6.38
CA TRP A 137 -0.68 3.44 -5.87
C TRP A 137 -1.40 3.45 -4.52
N PHE A 138 -0.99 4.35 -3.64
CA PHE A 138 -1.61 4.50 -2.33
C PHE A 138 -3.06 4.99 -2.46
N ALA A 139 -3.32 5.98 -3.32
CA ALA A 139 -4.67 6.42 -3.65
C ALA A 139 -5.52 5.30 -4.26
N ALA A 140 -4.95 4.46 -5.13
CA ALA A 140 -5.65 3.32 -5.72
C ALA A 140 -6.05 2.28 -4.67
N ALA A 141 -5.15 1.94 -3.75
CA ALA A 141 -5.46 1.05 -2.62
C ALA A 141 -6.56 1.64 -1.72
N GLY A 142 -6.49 2.94 -1.41
CA GLY A 142 -7.55 3.66 -0.71
C GLY A 142 -8.88 3.68 -1.47
N GLY A 143 -8.84 3.75 -2.80
CA GLY A 143 -10.02 3.68 -3.66
C GLY A 143 -10.70 2.30 -3.63
N LEU A 144 -9.91 1.22 -3.54
CA LEU A 144 -10.43 -0.13 -3.32
C LEU A 144 -11.10 -0.23 -1.95
N LEU A 145 -10.43 0.22 -0.89
CA LEU A 145 -10.99 0.27 0.46
C LEU A 145 -12.30 1.05 0.51
N ALA A 146 -12.35 2.25 -0.07
CA ALA A 146 -13.52 3.13 -0.03
C ALA A 146 -14.77 2.52 -0.68
N ARG A 147 -14.65 1.45 -1.45
CA ARG A 147 -15.78 0.69 -2.02
C ARG A 147 -16.31 -0.37 -1.05
N HIS A 148 -15.51 -0.80 -0.08
CA HIS A 148 -15.93 -1.80 0.89
C HIS A 148 -16.80 -1.14 1.98
N PRO A 149 -17.95 -1.76 2.38
CA PRO A 149 -18.90 -1.15 3.31
C PRO A 149 -18.32 -0.93 4.71
N ASN A 150 -17.34 -1.70 5.11
CA ASN A 150 -16.65 -1.61 6.41
C ASN A 150 -15.40 -0.71 6.42
N SER A 151 -15.12 -0.02 5.32
CA SER A 151 -14.04 0.96 5.29
C SER A 151 -14.43 2.25 6.05
N ASP A 152 -13.43 2.87 6.71
CA ASP A 152 -13.65 4.21 7.30
C ASP A 152 -13.95 5.22 6.18
N PRO A 153 -15.04 6.01 6.27
CA PRO A 153 -15.41 7.01 5.28
C PRO A 153 -14.32 8.04 4.98
N LYS A 154 -13.43 8.30 5.94
CA LYS A 154 -12.29 9.23 5.76
C LYS A 154 -11.34 8.79 4.66
N VAL A 155 -11.20 7.49 4.44
CA VAL A 155 -10.38 6.95 3.33
C VAL A 155 -10.90 7.51 2.00
N GLY A 156 -12.20 7.37 1.75
CA GLY A 156 -12.83 7.87 0.53
C GLY A 156 -12.79 9.40 0.40
N GLU A 157 -12.84 10.14 1.52
CA GLU A 157 -12.70 11.60 1.51
C GLU A 157 -11.30 12.03 1.06
N GLN A 158 -10.25 11.40 1.62
CA GLN A 158 -8.86 11.70 1.25
C GLN A 158 -8.57 11.34 -0.20
N VAL A 159 -9.02 10.16 -0.66
CA VAL A 159 -8.86 9.73 -2.06
C VAL A 159 -9.54 10.70 -3.02
N ARG A 160 -10.79 11.11 -2.76
CA ARG A 160 -11.47 12.11 -3.61
C ARG A 160 -10.68 13.41 -3.65
N ARG A 161 -10.22 13.92 -2.50
CA ARG A 161 -9.43 15.14 -2.45
C ARG A 161 -8.14 15.03 -3.26
N TYR A 162 -7.43 13.90 -3.15
CA TYR A 162 -6.25 13.62 -3.97
C TYR A 162 -6.58 13.67 -5.47
N LEU A 163 -7.67 13.02 -5.90
CA LEU A 163 -8.07 12.98 -7.31
C LEU A 163 -8.51 14.35 -7.84
N ASP A 164 -9.21 15.15 -7.04
CA ASP A 164 -9.65 16.49 -7.39
C ASP A 164 -8.45 17.43 -7.66
N GLU A 165 -7.36 17.28 -6.89
CA GLU A 165 -6.15 18.10 -7.04
C GLU A 165 -5.09 17.47 -7.96
N LEU A 166 -5.29 16.23 -8.39
CA LEU A 166 -4.29 15.46 -9.15
C LEU A 166 -3.79 16.20 -10.37
N GLN A 167 -4.70 16.76 -11.17
CA GLN A 167 -4.34 17.47 -12.38
C GLN A 167 -3.45 18.70 -12.12
N SER A 168 -3.70 19.42 -11.02
CA SER A 168 -2.91 20.58 -10.60
C SER A 168 -1.53 20.21 -10.07
N ASN A 169 -1.35 18.95 -9.67
CA ASN A 169 -0.14 18.44 -9.06
C ASN A 169 0.74 17.62 -10.00
N LEU A 170 0.25 17.31 -11.22
CA LEU A 170 1.03 16.61 -12.21
C LEU A 170 2.06 17.52 -12.87
N ASN A 171 3.28 17.00 -13.04
CA ASN A 171 4.27 17.54 -13.96
C ASN A 171 4.16 16.81 -15.27
N VAL A 172 3.75 17.51 -16.33
CA VAL A 172 3.55 16.93 -17.67
C VAL A 172 4.64 17.43 -18.60
N MET A 173 5.28 16.51 -19.32
CA MET A 173 6.26 16.81 -20.36
C MET A 173 5.57 17.35 -21.63
N ASP A 174 6.33 17.95 -22.52
CA ASP A 174 5.80 18.50 -23.80
C ASP A 174 5.17 17.43 -24.70
N ASP A 175 5.58 16.18 -24.57
CA ASP A 175 5.01 15.02 -25.26
C ASP A 175 3.79 14.38 -24.58
N GLY A 176 3.36 14.96 -23.45
CA GLY A 176 2.20 14.50 -22.68
C GLY A 176 2.53 13.40 -21.65
N LEU A 177 3.77 12.96 -21.53
CA LEU A 177 4.17 12.04 -20.46
C LEU A 177 4.23 12.74 -19.10
N VAL A 178 3.97 12.00 -18.04
CA VAL A 178 4.03 12.50 -16.66
C VAL A 178 5.39 12.23 -16.07
N TYR A 179 6.00 13.26 -15.46
CA TYR A 179 7.24 13.08 -14.71
C TYR A 179 7.01 12.21 -13.47
N HIS A 180 8.02 11.45 -13.12
CA HIS A 180 8.00 10.61 -11.92
C HIS A 180 7.77 11.41 -10.63
N PRO A 181 8.36 12.59 -10.41
CA PRO A 181 8.06 13.41 -9.26
C PRO A 181 6.77 14.19 -9.37
N PHE A 182 6.10 14.29 -8.24
CA PHE A 182 4.87 15.01 -8.02
C PHE A 182 5.20 16.48 -7.69
N LYS A 183 4.65 17.46 -8.45
CA LYS A 183 4.68 18.91 -8.26
C LYS A 183 5.61 19.79 -9.10
N PRO A 184 5.13 21.07 -9.33
CA PRO A 184 5.78 22.01 -10.23
C PRO A 184 7.17 22.55 -9.78
N ASP A 185 7.51 22.51 -8.49
CA ASP A 185 8.77 23.06 -7.97
C ASP A 185 9.95 22.07 -8.02
N PHE A 186 9.79 21.02 -8.77
CA PHE A 186 10.77 19.96 -8.86
C PHE A 186 11.89 20.29 -9.83
N ASP A 187 13.14 20.22 -9.36
CA ASP A 187 14.33 20.39 -10.22
C ASP A 187 14.68 19.09 -10.94
N VAL A 188 14.18 18.93 -12.18
CA VAL A 188 14.42 17.77 -13.05
C VAL A 188 15.91 17.45 -13.26
N ARG A 189 16.82 18.36 -12.93
CA ARG A 189 18.28 18.16 -13.09
C ARG A 189 18.90 17.30 -11.97
N LYS A 190 18.12 16.88 -10.98
CA LYS A 190 18.59 16.10 -9.83
C LYS A 190 18.31 14.60 -9.94
N PHE A 191 17.76 14.14 -11.07
CA PHE A 191 17.43 12.71 -11.31
C PHE A 191 17.98 12.21 -12.61
#